data_c70779d7fe709f41dfbab7b942b17316
#
_entry.id   c70779d7fe709f41dfbab7b942b17316
#
_cell.length_a   1.000
_cell.length_b   1.000
_cell.length_c   1.000
_cell.angle_alpha   90.00
_cell.angle_beta   90.00
_cell.angle_gamma   90.00
#
_symmetry.space_group_name_H-M   'P 1'
#
loop_
_entity.id
_entity.type
_entity.pdbx_description
1 polymer ?
#
loop_
_entity_poly.entity_id
_entity_poly.type
_entity_poly.pdbx_seq_one_letter_code
_entity_poly.pdbx_strand_id
1 'polypeptide(L)'
;MRILIALGLLAISTGCASIKPTAGAGCPFDFQRDTFAYANELVFNYQNGVHVADTNAPTCEHSYTRRCFIMAAGVVQFWKHARFDPQAPPVSGDELARRIRLVRDRAAWWPGEPPEKRVVFPGFISLHDLSAREGRLLRANLGAGWTTYFHPRKFPMPFTPSPEYEAHLSDELQRWLQQGHPMVVWLYNFPRVNINHAVTVFEETGRPQPGQIAFRVYDPNYTDAPRTLTYDTVTRTFSYGKTFYFPGGPVHVRYMYTSLLR
;
A
#
# COMPACT_ATOMS: atom_id res chain seq x y z
N MET A 1 -29.79 -42.22 -36.57
CA MET A 1 -29.94 -41.59 -35.24
C MET A 1 -28.52 -41.30 -34.72
N ARG A 2 -28.04 -40.06 -34.91
CA ARG A 2 -26.66 -39.64 -34.53
C ARG A 2 -26.81 -38.79 -33.27
N ILE A 3 -26.22 -39.28 -32.18
CA ILE A 3 -26.17 -38.58 -30.90
C ILE A 3 -24.96 -37.66 -30.91
N LEU A 4 -25.19 -36.35 -30.85
CA LEU A 4 -24.17 -35.32 -30.65
C LEU A 4 -23.95 -35.16 -29.11
N ILE A 5 -22.75 -35.49 -28.64
CA ILE A 5 -22.31 -35.23 -27.28
C ILE A 5 -21.64 -33.83 -27.31
N ALA A 6 -22.28 -32.86 -26.68
CA ALA A 6 -21.69 -31.55 -26.48
C ALA A 6 -20.76 -31.61 -25.25
N LEU A 7 -19.45 -31.49 -25.46
CA LEU A 7 -18.48 -31.26 -24.38
C LEU A 7 -18.53 -29.78 -23.96
N GLY A 8 -19.08 -29.52 -22.78
CA GLY A 8 -18.98 -28.22 -22.15
C GLY A 8 -17.57 -28.04 -21.55
N LEU A 9 -16.80 -27.08 -22.08
CA LEU A 9 -15.56 -26.62 -21.45
C LEU A 9 -15.90 -25.79 -20.19
N LEU A 10 -15.66 -26.38 -19.04
CA LEU A 10 -15.63 -25.64 -17.76
C LEU A 10 -14.30 -24.87 -17.69
N ALA A 11 -14.34 -23.55 -17.84
CA ALA A 11 -13.20 -22.69 -17.58
C ALA A 11 -12.99 -22.62 -16.05
N ILE A 12 -12.03 -23.37 -15.55
CA ILE A 12 -11.57 -23.27 -14.17
C ILE A 12 -10.66 -22.05 -14.08
N SER A 13 -11.17 -20.96 -13.49
CA SER A 13 -10.35 -19.82 -13.09
C SER A 13 -9.40 -20.27 -11.97
N THR A 14 -8.15 -20.52 -12.30
CA THR A 14 -7.09 -20.80 -11.32
C THR A 14 -6.75 -19.52 -10.59
N GLY A 15 -7.45 -19.26 -9.47
CA GLY A 15 -7.03 -18.27 -8.48
C GLY A 15 -5.63 -18.63 -7.96
N CYS A 16 -4.82 -17.66 -7.58
CA CYS A 16 -3.47 -17.78 -6.99
C CYS A 16 -3.41 -18.60 -5.67
N ALA A 17 -4.40 -19.39 -5.37
CA ALA A 17 -4.46 -20.30 -4.22
C ALA A 17 -3.76 -21.65 -4.45
N SER A 18 -3.18 -21.90 -5.62
CA SER A 18 -2.45 -23.13 -5.88
C SER A 18 -1.04 -23.07 -5.27
N ILE A 19 -0.86 -23.79 -4.20
CA ILE A 19 0.35 -23.96 -3.39
C ILE A 19 1.40 -24.76 -4.21
N LYS A 20 2.03 -24.10 -5.17
CA LYS A 20 3.37 -24.48 -5.66
C LYS A 20 4.14 -23.20 -5.93
N PRO A 21 5.31 -23.00 -5.31
CA PRO A 21 6.17 -21.90 -5.64
C PRO A 21 6.73 -22.11 -7.03
N THR A 22 6.13 -21.53 -8.05
CA THR A 22 6.80 -21.38 -9.33
C THR A 22 7.81 -20.24 -9.18
N ALA A 23 9.08 -20.62 -9.29
CA ALA A 23 10.19 -19.67 -9.32
C ALA A 23 9.96 -18.63 -10.43
N GLY A 24 10.02 -17.32 -10.08
CA GLY A 24 10.31 -16.28 -11.02
C GLY A 24 9.34 -15.10 -11.11
N ALA A 25 8.03 -15.29 -11.04
CA ALA A 25 7.08 -14.17 -11.00
C ALA A 25 6.29 -14.26 -9.70
N GLY A 26 6.54 -13.37 -8.76
CA GLY A 26 5.64 -13.22 -7.61
C GLY A 26 4.23 -12.89 -8.11
N CYS A 27 3.19 -13.39 -7.42
CA CYS A 27 1.83 -12.98 -7.74
C CYS A 27 1.74 -11.45 -7.73
N PRO A 28 1.02 -10.83 -8.68
CA PRO A 28 0.75 -9.39 -8.64
C PRO A 28 0.22 -8.98 -7.26
N PHE A 29 0.51 -7.75 -6.86
CA PHE A 29 -0.06 -7.20 -5.64
C PHE A 29 -1.59 -7.22 -5.73
N ASP A 30 -2.23 -7.75 -4.70
CA ASP A 30 -3.68 -7.86 -4.60
C ASP A 30 -4.17 -7.13 -3.34
N PHE A 31 -5.13 -6.23 -3.52
CA PHE A 31 -5.63 -5.40 -2.43
C PHE A 31 -6.23 -6.22 -1.28
N GLN A 32 -7.03 -7.25 -1.59
CA GLN A 32 -7.71 -8.07 -0.58
C GLN A 32 -6.75 -9.02 0.17
N ARG A 33 -5.65 -9.38 -0.46
CA ARG A 33 -4.66 -10.31 0.08
C ARG A 33 -3.51 -9.61 0.79
N ASP A 34 -3.00 -8.54 0.19
CA ASP A 34 -1.70 -7.96 0.53
C ASP A 34 -1.79 -6.69 1.36
N THR A 35 -3.01 -6.27 1.79
CA THR A 35 -3.21 -5.11 2.66
C THR A 35 -3.61 -5.50 4.08
N PHE A 36 -3.53 -4.53 5.00
CA PHE A 36 -3.96 -4.74 6.37
C PHE A 36 -5.49 -4.73 6.49
N ALA A 37 -6.05 -5.62 7.32
CA ALA A 37 -7.47 -5.68 7.66
C ALA A 37 -7.93 -4.58 8.63
N TYR A 38 -7.02 -3.72 9.09
CA TYR A 38 -7.31 -2.57 9.95
C TYR A 38 -6.79 -1.27 9.33
N ALA A 39 -7.44 -0.17 9.65
CA ALA A 39 -7.06 1.15 9.16
C ALA A 39 -6.09 1.88 10.10
N ASN A 40 -5.35 2.83 9.53
CA ASN A 40 -4.73 3.91 10.27
C ASN A 40 -5.83 4.85 10.77
N GLU A 41 -5.90 5.06 12.08
CA GLU A 41 -6.89 5.90 12.71
C GLU A 41 -6.52 7.38 12.59
N LEU A 42 -7.50 8.24 12.43
CA LEU A 42 -7.30 9.68 12.35
C LEU A 42 -7.86 10.37 13.60
N VAL A 43 -7.23 11.46 13.98
CA VAL A 43 -7.66 12.32 15.08
C VAL A 43 -8.39 13.58 14.61
N PHE A 44 -8.64 13.69 13.32
CA PHE A 44 -9.38 14.82 12.72
C PHE A 44 -10.10 14.37 11.45
N ASN A 45 -11.18 15.09 11.15
CA ASN A 45 -11.98 14.97 9.94
C ASN A 45 -11.86 16.25 9.11
N TYR A 46 -12.31 16.20 7.87
CA TYR A 46 -12.41 17.37 7.02
C TYR A 46 -13.87 17.83 6.93
N GLN A 47 -14.18 19.02 7.45
CA GLN A 47 -15.53 19.59 7.42
C GLN A 47 -15.48 21.00 6.83
N ASN A 48 -16.34 21.27 5.85
CA ASN A 48 -16.46 22.59 5.20
C ASN A 48 -15.11 23.23 4.79
N GLY A 49 -14.19 22.43 4.30
CA GLY A 49 -12.90 22.94 3.84
C GLY A 49 -11.83 23.10 4.93
N VAL A 50 -12.09 22.67 6.17
CA VAL A 50 -11.18 22.83 7.30
C VAL A 50 -11.00 21.50 8.04
N HIS A 51 -9.78 21.24 8.52
CA HIS A 51 -9.54 20.13 9.45
C HIS A 51 -10.19 20.45 10.80
N VAL A 52 -11.07 19.56 11.24
CA VAL A 52 -11.74 19.64 12.54
C VAL A 52 -11.32 18.45 13.37
N ALA A 53 -10.93 18.69 14.62
CA ALA A 53 -10.61 17.61 15.54
C ALA A 53 -11.82 16.68 15.69
N ASP A 54 -11.59 15.38 15.56
CA ASP A 54 -12.62 14.38 15.81
C ASP A 54 -12.72 14.18 17.33
N THR A 55 -13.76 14.75 17.91
CA THR A 55 -14.01 14.64 19.36
C THR A 55 -14.36 13.23 19.83
N ASN A 56 -14.70 12.34 18.88
CA ASN A 56 -14.96 10.92 19.13
C ASN A 56 -13.72 10.05 18.82
N ALA A 57 -12.62 10.64 18.33
CA ALA A 57 -11.42 9.90 18.06
C ALA A 57 -10.85 9.34 19.38
N PRO A 58 -10.34 8.10 19.39
CA PRO A 58 -9.69 7.53 20.54
C PRO A 58 -8.52 8.44 20.98
N THR A 59 -8.32 8.58 22.29
CA THR A 59 -7.21 9.37 22.83
C THR A 59 -5.89 8.87 22.25
N CYS A 60 -4.95 9.78 21.96
CA CYS A 60 -3.68 9.47 21.29
C CYS A 60 -2.87 8.33 21.93
N GLU A 61 -3.09 8.05 23.20
CA GLU A 61 -2.39 6.99 23.94
C GLU A 61 -2.83 5.57 23.53
N HIS A 62 -4.03 5.39 22.99
CA HIS A 62 -4.60 4.07 22.69
C HIS A 62 -4.95 3.88 21.20
N SER A 63 -4.75 4.91 20.36
CA SER A 63 -5.12 4.89 18.97
C SER A 63 -3.92 4.57 18.05
N TYR A 64 -4.18 3.83 16.98
CA TYR A 64 -3.19 3.54 15.93
C TYR A 64 -3.17 4.66 14.89
N THR A 65 -2.85 5.89 15.34
CA THR A 65 -2.84 7.10 14.52
C THR A 65 -1.46 7.42 13.95
N ARG A 66 -1.40 8.25 12.90
CA ARG A 66 -0.14 8.75 12.28
C ARG A 66 0.77 7.63 11.80
N ARG A 67 0.19 6.53 11.30
CA ARG A 67 0.90 5.33 10.87
C ARG A 67 0.86 5.11 9.34
N CYS A 68 0.30 6.04 8.58
CA CYS A 68 0.14 5.88 7.13
C CYS A 68 1.45 5.49 6.40
N PHE A 69 2.56 6.13 6.74
CA PHE A 69 3.86 5.80 6.13
C PHE A 69 4.34 4.40 6.48
N ILE A 70 4.19 3.99 7.75
CA ILE A 70 4.56 2.65 8.21
C ILE A 70 3.69 1.60 7.54
N MET A 71 2.38 1.84 7.45
CA MET A 71 1.47 0.88 6.83
C MET A 71 1.68 0.81 5.31
N ALA A 72 1.84 1.94 4.63
CA ALA A 72 2.14 1.96 3.20
C ALA A 72 3.48 1.25 2.88
N ALA A 73 4.52 1.46 3.69
CA ALA A 73 5.78 0.72 3.55
C ALA A 73 5.60 -0.76 3.92
N GLY A 74 4.86 -1.04 4.99
CA GLY A 74 4.63 -2.38 5.52
C GLY A 74 3.99 -3.32 4.50
N VAL A 75 2.96 -2.90 3.78
CA VAL A 75 2.34 -3.76 2.76
C VAL A 75 3.33 -4.15 1.67
N VAL A 76 4.21 -3.23 1.25
CA VAL A 76 5.26 -3.52 0.26
C VAL A 76 6.35 -4.44 0.84
N GLN A 77 6.72 -4.23 2.11
CA GLN A 77 7.69 -5.09 2.80
C GLN A 77 7.17 -6.52 2.94
N PHE A 78 5.92 -6.69 3.37
CA PHE A 78 5.31 -8.03 3.47
C PHE A 78 5.18 -8.68 2.10
N TRP A 79 4.71 -7.96 1.09
CA TRP A 79 4.60 -8.48 -0.27
C TRP A 79 5.95 -8.98 -0.83
N LYS A 80 7.05 -8.28 -0.52
CA LYS A 80 8.41 -8.61 -0.99
C LYS A 80 9.10 -9.69 -0.17
N HIS A 81 8.91 -9.68 1.14
CA HIS A 81 9.78 -10.39 2.08
C HIS A 81 9.07 -11.44 2.93
N ALA A 82 7.74 -11.49 2.90
CA ALA A 82 6.97 -12.51 3.61
C ALA A 82 6.53 -13.63 2.66
N ARG A 83 6.38 -14.83 3.23
CA ARG A 83 5.72 -15.99 2.61
C ARG A 83 4.72 -16.54 3.61
N PHE A 84 3.48 -16.67 3.18
CA PHE A 84 2.41 -17.24 4.01
C PHE A 84 2.27 -18.73 3.73
N ASP A 85 2.14 -19.52 4.79
CA ASP A 85 2.06 -20.98 4.72
C ASP A 85 0.93 -21.50 5.64
N PRO A 86 -0.29 -21.61 5.12
CA PRO A 86 -1.45 -22.01 5.92
C PRO A 86 -1.40 -23.45 6.41
N GLN A 87 -0.56 -24.31 5.80
CA GLN A 87 -0.45 -25.73 6.17
C GLN A 87 0.58 -25.98 7.29
N ALA A 88 1.48 -25.03 7.49
CA ALA A 88 2.45 -25.14 8.57
C ALA A 88 1.81 -24.83 9.94
N PRO A 89 2.21 -25.54 11.02
CA PRO A 89 1.66 -25.30 12.35
C PRO A 89 1.96 -23.87 12.82
N PRO A 90 1.00 -23.19 13.49
CA PRO A 90 1.21 -21.86 14.05
C PRO A 90 2.38 -21.82 15.03
N VAL A 91 3.02 -20.66 15.11
CA VAL A 91 4.10 -20.40 16.08
C VAL A 91 3.59 -19.58 17.27
N SER A 92 4.40 -19.51 18.33
CA SER A 92 4.08 -18.67 19.50
C SER A 92 3.99 -17.18 19.12
N GLY A 93 3.30 -16.39 19.95
CA GLY A 93 3.19 -14.94 19.76
C GLY A 93 4.55 -14.23 19.73
N ASP A 94 5.51 -14.64 20.56
CA ASP A 94 6.86 -14.07 20.60
C ASP A 94 7.62 -14.34 19.29
N GLU A 95 7.53 -15.56 18.77
CA GLU A 95 8.15 -15.92 17.51
C GLU A 95 7.46 -15.19 16.33
N LEU A 96 6.13 -15.06 16.37
CA LEU A 96 5.40 -14.29 15.36
C LEU A 96 5.81 -12.82 15.40
N ALA A 97 5.92 -12.21 16.59
CA ALA A 97 6.41 -10.85 16.76
C ALA A 97 7.84 -10.67 16.21
N ARG A 98 8.72 -11.65 16.45
CA ARG A 98 10.08 -11.66 15.87
C ARG A 98 10.05 -11.67 14.35
N ARG A 99 9.19 -12.49 13.73
CA ARG A 99 9.04 -12.58 12.27
C ARG A 99 8.49 -11.27 11.67
N ILE A 100 7.52 -10.63 12.33
CA ILE A 100 7.02 -9.31 11.92
C ILE A 100 8.16 -8.30 11.90
N ARG A 101 8.99 -8.25 12.94
CA ARG A 101 10.15 -7.34 12.99
C ARG A 101 11.17 -7.65 11.90
N LEU A 102 11.45 -8.92 11.61
CA LEU A 102 12.34 -9.32 10.52
C LEU A 102 11.87 -8.80 9.15
N VAL A 103 10.56 -8.78 8.89
CA VAL A 103 10.01 -8.22 7.65
C VAL A 103 10.07 -6.69 7.69
N ARG A 104 9.64 -6.06 8.81
CA ARG A 104 9.67 -4.62 9.01
C ARG A 104 11.07 -4.01 8.79
N ASP A 105 12.11 -4.70 9.26
CA ASP A 105 13.49 -4.20 9.20
C ASP A 105 14.13 -4.36 7.81
N ARG A 106 13.39 -4.96 6.86
CA ARG A 106 13.84 -5.08 5.46
C ARG A 106 13.38 -3.89 4.63
N ALA A 107 14.05 -3.70 3.51
CA ALA A 107 13.78 -2.58 2.63
C ALA A 107 12.40 -2.68 1.95
N ALA A 108 11.65 -1.57 1.92
CA ALA A 108 10.43 -1.46 1.12
C ALA A 108 10.70 -1.22 -0.37
N TRP A 109 11.94 -0.87 -0.77
CA TRP A 109 12.31 -0.69 -2.17
C TRP A 109 12.79 -2.00 -2.81
N TRP A 110 12.80 -2.02 -4.13
CA TRP A 110 13.28 -3.14 -4.94
C TRP A 110 14.81 -3.34 -4.84
N PRO A 111 15.33 -4.59 -4.99
CA PRO A 111 14.61 -5.84 -5.20
C PRO A 111 14.07 -6.47 -3.92
N GLY A 112 13.03 -7.32 -4.06
CA GLY A 112 12.55 -8.16 -2.97
C GLY A 112 13.41 -9.40 -2.79
N GLU A 113 13.11 -10.17 -1.73
CA GLU A 113 13.78 -11.45 -1.48
C GLU A 113 13.23 -12.56 -2.39
N PRO A 114 14.08 -13.47 -2.86
CA PRO A 114 13.61 -14.67 -3.53
C PRO A 114 12.78 -15.53 -2.56
N PRO A 115 11.81 -16.32 -3.05
CA PRO A 115 10.82 -17.01 -2.21
C PRO A 115 11.40 -17.84 -1.06
N GLU A 116 12.53 -18.50 -1.27
CA GLU A 116 13.21 -19.35 -0.29
C GLU A 116 13.87 -18.55 0.86
N LYS A 117 14.14 -17.25 0.67
CA LYS A 117 14.73 -16.37 1.67
C LYS A 117 13.69 -15.52 2.40
N ARG A 118 12.42 -15.60 2.00
CA ARG A 118 11.35 -14.85 2.63
C ARG A 118 11.05 -15.38 4.02
N VAL A 119 10.61 -14.50 4.90
CA VAL A 119 10.18 -14.86 6.26
C VAL A 119 8.84 -15.60 6.17
N VAL A 120 8.79 -16.81 6.70
CA VAL A 120 7.58 -17.64 6.66
C VAL A 120 6.61 -17.26 7.79
N PHE A 121 5.34 -17.08 7.46
CA PHE A 121 4.23 -16.87 8.39
C PHE A 121 3.33 -18.11 8.38
N PRO A 122 3.59 -19.08 9.26
CA PRO A 122 2.85 -20.35 9.29
C PRO A 122 1.46 -20.18 9.89
N GLY A 123 0.47 -20.92 9.37
CA GLY A 123 -0.92 -20.85 9.81
C GLY A 123 -1.72 -19.68 9.27
N PHE A 124 -1.15 -18.87 8.35
CA PHE A 124 -1.81 -17.71 7.73
C PHE A 124 -1.81 -17.84 6.20
N ILE A 125 -2.89 -17.36 5.56
CA ILE A 125 -3.03 -17.40 4.10
C ILE A 125 -2.53 -16.11 3.41
N SER A 126 -2.46 -14.99 4.15
CA SER A 126 -2.13 -13.66 3.59
C SER A 126 -1.79 -12.64 4.68
N LEU A 127 -1.34 -11.45 4.28
CA LEU A 127 -1.19 -10.31 5.20
C LEU A 127 -2.54 -9.89 5.77
N HIS A 128 -3.59 -9.91 4.94
CA HIS A 128 -4.94 -9.57 5.39
C HIS A 128 -5.41 -10.51 6.51
N ASP A 129 -5.28 -11.83 6.31
CA ASP A 129 -5.62 -12.83 7.32
C ASP A 129 -4.77 -12.67 8.61
N LEU A 130 -3.46 -12.52 8.46
CA LEU A 130 -2.56 -12.26 9.59
C LEU A 130 -3.00 -11.01 10.38
N SER A 131 -3.31 -9.94 9.68
CA SER A 131 -3.68 -8.67 10.32
C SER A 131 -5.09 -8.67 10.92
N ALA A 132 -6.00 -9.46 10.38
CA ALA A 132 -7.34 -9.66 10.95
C ALA A 132 -7.26 -10.45 12.27
N ARG A 133 -6.42 -11.49 12.32
CA ARG A 133 -6.30 -12.39 13.49
C ARG A 133 -5.34 -11.85 14.55
N GLU A 134 -4.22 -11.25 14.13
CA GLU A 134 -3.12 -10.83 15.01
C GLU A 134 -2.85 -9.30 14.92
N GLY A 135 -3.89 -8.50 14.64
CA GLY A 135 -3.78 -7.06 14.42
C GLY A 135 -3.12 -6.30 15.57
N ARG A 136 -3.33 -6.71 16.84
CA ARG A 136 -2.67 -6.12 17.99
C ARG A 136 -1.16 -6.34 17.95
N LEU A 137 -0.74 -7.56 17.67
CA LEU A 137 0.66 -7.95 17.60
C LEU A 137 1.37 -7.23 16.45
N LEU A 138 0.72 -7.14 15.28
CA LEU A 138 1.22 -6.39 14.14
C LEU A 138 1.41 -4.91 14.49
N ARG A 139 0.38 -4.24 15.01
CA ARG A 139 0.44 -2.82 15.40
C ARG A 139 1.59 -2.54 16.37
N ALA A 140 1.84 -3.44 17.32
CA ALA A 140 2.92 -3.30 18.28
C ALA A 140 4.33 -3.47 17.68
N ASN A 141 4.45 -4.18 16.55
CA ASN A 141 5.74 -4.59 15.99
C ASN A 141 6.08 -3.96 14.63
N LEU A 142 5.16 -3.25 13.96
CA LEU A 142 5.42 -2.57 12.68
C LEU A 142 6.27 -1.30 12.81
N GLY A 143 6.51 -0.80 14.01
CA GLY A 143 7.36 0.35 14.26
C GLY A 143 6.61 1.58 14.79
N ALA A 144 7.38 2.59 15.18
CA ALA A 144 6.87 3.81 15.78
C ALA A 144 6.59 4.88 14.72
N GLY A 145 5.38 5.50 14.75
CA GLY A 145 4.96 6.51 13.77
C GLY A 145 5.88 7.74 13.70
N TRP A 146 6.53 8.10 14.83
CA TRP A 146 7.40 9.27 14.90
C TRP A 146 8.64 9.16 13.99
N THR A 147 9.15 7.95 13.71
CA THR A 147 10.31 7.74 12.82
C THR A 147 10.05 8.25 11.41
N THR A 148 8.80 8.28 10.98
CA THR A 148 8.41 8.75 9.64
C THR A 148 8.48 10.27 9.49
N TYR A 149 8.42 11.03 10.59
CA TYR A 149 8.51 12.50 10.52
C TYR A 149 9.90 12.99 10.18
N PHE A 150 10.94 12.24 10.55
CA PHE A 150 12.35 12.58 10.33
C PHE A 150 12.92 11.95 9.04
N HIS A 151 12.07 11.39 8.19
CA HIS A 151 12.56 10.80 6.94
C HIS A 151 13.12 11.89 6.01
N PRO A 152 14.36 11.75 5.50
CA PRO A 152 15.03 12.80 4.70
C PRO A 152 14.26 13.22 3.45
N ARG A 153 13.44 12.34 2.89
CA ARG A 153 12.57 12.63 1.74
C ARG A 153 11.47 13.65 2.04
N LYS A 154 11.24 14.01 3.30
CA LYS A 154 10.28 15.05 3.69
C LYS A 154 10.88 16.46 3.76
N PHE A 155 12.19 16.60 3.80
CA PHE A 155 12.83 17.93 3.79
C PHE A 155 12.45 18.80 2.59
N PRO A 156 12.20 18.26 1.38
CA PRO A 156 11.72 19.05 0.25
C PRO A 156 10.26 19.48 0.32
N MET A 157 9.51 19.24 1.40
CA MET A 157 8.10 19.61 1.53
C MET A 157 7.80 21.08 1.19
N PRO A 158 8.62 22.07 1.61
CA PRO A 158 8.39 23.47 1.27
C PRO A 158 8.56 23.80 -0.21
N PHE A 159 9.16 22.88 -0.99
CA PHE A 159 9.43 23.10 -2.40
C PHE A 159 8.42 22.34 -3.26
N THR A 160 7.63 23.08 -4.02
CA THR A 160 6.73 22.50 -5.03
C THR A 160 7.54 21.71 -6.06
N PRO A 161 7.19 20.45 -6.35
CA PRO A 161 7.80 19.69 -7.44
C PRO A 161 7.57 20.40 -8.77
N SER A 162 8.54 20.36 -9.67
CA SER A 162 8.31 20.88 -11.02
C SER A 162 7.38 19.95 -11.81
N PRO A 163 6.67 20.47 -12.83
CA PRO A 163 5.86 19.65 -13.72
C PRO A 163 6.67 18.52 -14.40
N GLU A 164 7.95 18.76 -14.69
CA GLU A 164 8.86 17.75 -15.28
C GLU A 164 9.15 16.62 -14.29
N TYR A 165 9.30 16.94 -13.02
CA TYR A 165 9.47 15.93 -11.97
C TYR A 165 8.21 15.05 -11.85
N GLU A 166 7.01 15.66 -11.82
CA GLU A 166 5.75 14.92 -11.73
C GLU A 166 5.49 14.07 -12.98
N ALA A 167 5.87 14.56 -14.17
CA ALA A 167 5.81 13.77 -15.40
C ALA A 167 6.74 12.54 -15.34
N HIS A 168 8.00 12.77 -14.96
CA HIS A 168 8.96 11.68 -14.78
C HIS A 168 8.49 10.65 -13.74
N LEU A 169 7.91 11.11 -12.64
CA LEU A 169 7.34 10.26 -11.60
C LEU A 169 6.19 9.39 -12.14
N SER A 170 5.29 9.98 -12.97
CA SER A 170 4.21 9.24 -13.61
C SER A 170 4.74 8.14 -14.52
N ASP A 171 5.74 8.44 -15.36
CA ASP A 171 6.36 7.46 -16.25
C ASP A 171 7.06 6.33 -15.47
N GLU A 172 7.72 6.67 -14.36
CA GLU A 172 8.33 5.67 -13.49
C GLU A 172 7.29 4.78 -12.81
N LEU A 173 6.18 5.35 -12.30
CA LEU A 173 5.09 4.57 -11.73
C LEU A 173 4.56 3.56 -12.75
N GLN A 174 4.26 4.00 -13.98
CA GLN A 174 3.79 3.11 -15.04
C GLN A 174 4.77 1.97 -15.31
N ARG A 175 6.07 2.28 -15.44
CA ARG A 175 7.11 1.30 -15.69
C ARG A 175 7.23 0.25 -14.59
N TRP A 176 7.20 0.66 -13.32
CA TRP A 176 7.27 -0.24 -12.18
C TRP A 176 6.02 -1.10 -12.02
N LEU A 177 4.83 -0.50 -12.25
CA LEU A 177 3.57 -1.23 -12.18
C LEU A 177 3.42 -2.25 -13.31
N GLN A 178 3.91 -1.96 -14.52
CA GLN A 178 3.99 -2.94 -15.62
C GLN A 178 4.86 -4.14 -15.29
N GLN A 179 5.84 -3.97 -14.40
CA GLN A 179 6.66 -5.05 -13.87
C GLN A 179 6.04 -5.73 -12.63
N GLY A 180 4.83 -5.34 -12.24
CA GLY A 180 4.12 -5.87 -11.08
C GLY A 180 4.61 -5.34 -9.73
N HIS A 181 5.33 -4.22 -9.69
CA HIS A 181 5.94 -3.69 -8.46
C HIS A 181 5.14 -2.54 -7.85
N PRO A 182 4.53 -2.73 -6.67
CA PRO A 182 3.89 -1.64 -5.95
C PRO A 182 4.91 -0.64 -5.42
N MET A 183 4.52 0.65 -5.41
CA MET A 183 5.38 1.77 -5.04
C MET A 183 4.75 2.62 -3.94
N VAL A 184 5.53 2.96 -2.92
CA VAL A 184 5.08 3.90 -1.88
C VAL A 184 5.33 5.33 -2.34
N VAL A 185 4.27 6.13 -2.34
CA VAL A 185 4.33 7.55 -2.64
C VAL A 185 3.79 8.39 -1.49
N TRP A 186 4.31 9.60 -1.39
CA TRP A 186 3.87 10.61 -0.44
C TRP A 186 3.03 11.64 -1.17
N LEU A 187 1.80 11.84 -0.70
CA LEU A 187 0.86 12.87 -1.14
C LEU A 187 0.94 14.04 -0.15
N TYR A 188 1.17 15.26 -0.66
CA TYR A 188 1.22 16.43 0.20
C TYR A 188 0.84 17.71 -0.54
N ASN A 189 0.45 18.73 0.21
CA ASN A 189 0.31 20.11 -0.27
C ASN A 189 1.05 21.05 0.68
N PHE A 190 1.58 22.14 0.14
CA PHE A 190 2.26 23.19 0.89
C PHE A 190 2.03 24.55 0.17
N PRO A 191 1.87 25.67 0.89
CA PRO A 191 1.94 25.85 2.35
C PRO A 191 0.68 25.41 3.11
N ARG A 192 -0.46 25.21 2.40
CA ARG A 192 -1.68 24.70 3.02
C ARG A 192 -1.57 23.17 3.14
N VAL A 193 -1.17 22.71 4.30
CA VAL A 193 -1.01 21.27 4.58
C VAL A 193 -2.39 20.64 4.84
N ASN A 194 -3.22 20.56 3.78
CA ASN A 194 -4.52 19.87 3.81
C ASN A 194 -4.43 18.38 3.52
N ILE A 195 -3.26 17.90 3.06
CA ILE A 195 -2.89 16.50 2.95
C ILE A 195 -1.40 16.34 3.24
N ASN A 196 -1.05 15.32 4.03
CA ASN A 196 0.30 14.84 4.29
C ASN A 196 0.20 13.34 4.58
N HIS A 197 0.16 12.53 3.52
CA HIS A 197 -0.28 11.15 3.60
C HIS A 197 0.55 10.25 2.69
N ALA A 198 0.81 9.01 3.13
CA ALA A 198 1.46 8.01 2.30
C ALA A 198 0.46 6.97 1.83
N VAL A 199 0.57 6.60 0.56
CA VAL A 199 -0.22 5.54 -0.06
C VAL A 199 0.70 4.61 -0.85
N THR A 200 0.21 3.40 -1.16
CA THR A 200 0.93 2.46 -2.03
C THR A 200 0.22 2.36 -3.36
N VAL A 201 0.86 2.79 -4.43
CA VAL A 201 0.38 2.62 -5.81
C VAL A 201 0.68 1.20 -6.25
N PHE A 202 -0.31 0.46 -6.75
CA PHE A 202 -0.13 -0.96 -7.08
C PHE A 202 -0.68 -1.38 -8.45
N GLU A 203 -1.49 -0.53 -9.12
CA GLU A 203 -2.07 -0.86 -10.42
C GLU A 203 -2.35 0.41 -11.23
N GLU A 204 -2.07 0.38 -12.53
CA GLU A 204 -2.59 1.35 -13.49
C GLU A 204 -3.93 0.84 -14.03
N THR A 205 -5.00 1.64 -13.92
CA THR A 205 -6.35 1.25 -14.35
C THR A 205 -6.73 1.78 -15.72
N GLY A 206 -5.82 2.49 -16.38
CA GLY A 206 -6.03 3.04 -17.71
C GLY A 206 -6.29 4.55 -17.72
N ARG A 207 -7.00 5.01 -18.73
CA ARG A 207 -7.21 6.43 -19.03
C ARG A 207 -8.69 6.80 -18.92
N PRO A 208 -9.16 7.26 -17.76
CA PRO A 208 -10.58 7.58 -17.55
C PRO A 208 -11.06 8.73 -18.44
N GLN A 209 -10.16 9.65 -18.82
CA GLN A 209 -10.40 10.75 -19.77
C GLN A 209 -9.18 10.94 -20.66
N PRO A 210 -9.34 11.58 -21.85
CA PRO A 210 -8.19 11.95 -22.68
C PRO A 210 -7.19 12.79 -21.88
N GLY A 211 -5.91 12.38 -21.94
CA GLY A 211 -4.85 13.06 -21.18
C GLY A 211 -4.74 12.68 -19.70
N GLN A 212 -5.58 11.79 -19.19
CA GLN A 212 -5.49 11.33 -17.80
C GLN A 212 -5.02 9.87 -17.71
N ILE A 213 -4.21 9.60 -16.67
CA ILE A 213 -3.78 8.26 -16.26
C ILE A 213 -4.29 8.03 -14.85
N ALA A 214 -4.94 6.89 -14.60
CA ALA A 214 -5.48 6.54 -13.30
C ALA A 214 -4.71 5.37 -12.69
N PHE A 215 -4.44 5.49 -11.39
CA PHE A 215 -3.75 4.48 -10.59
C PHE A 215 -4.62 4.07 -9.42
N ARG A 216 -4.68 2.76 -9.14
CA ARG A 216 -5.21 2.25 -7.87
C ARG A 216 -4.17 2.37 -6.78
N VAL A 217 -4.62 2.82 -5.61
CA VAL A 217 -3.75 2.94 -4.44
C VAL A 217 -4.37 2.25 -3.23
N TYR A 218 -3.52 1.59 -2.45
CA TYR A 218 -3.84 1.26 -1.07
C TYR A 218 -3.63 2.52 -0.23
N ASP A 219 -4.71 3.00 0.35
CA ASP A 219 -4.73 4.07 1.32
C ASP A 219 -4.87 3.46 2.71
N PRO A 220 -3.88 3.61 3.60
CA PRO A 220 -3.94 3.04 4.95
C PRO A 220 -5.12 3.45 5.81
N ASN A 221 -5.82 4.53 5.45
CA ASN A 221 -7.02 4.98 6.17
C ASN A 221 -8.30 4.21 5.76
N TYR A 222 -8.19 3.30 4.78
CA TYR A 222 -9.31 2.54 4.25
C TYR A 222 -8.98 1.06 4.13
N THR A 223 -9.94 0.22 4.54
CA THR A 223 -9.83 -1.25 4.44
C THR A 223 -10.81 -1.86 3.44
N ASP A 224 -11.77 -1.06 2.96
CA ASP A 224 -12.92 -1.50 2.17
C ASP A 224 -12.58 -1.65 0.69
N ALA A 225 -11.91 -0.66 0.09
CA ALA A 225 -11.60 -0.65 -1.32
C ALA A 225 -10.40 0.26 -1.65
N PRO A 226 -9.70 0.01 -2.77
CA PRO A 226 -8.67 0.91 -3.26
C PRO A 226 -9.21 2.31 -3.53
N ARG A 227 -8.35 3.32 -3.38
CA ARG A 227 -8.61 4.69 -3.80
C ARG A 227 -7.94 4.97 -5.15
N THR A 228 -8.22 6.14 -5.73
CA THR A 228 -7.70 6.51 -7.04
C THR A 228 -6.81 7.74 -6.95
N LEU A 229 -5.60 7.63 -7.50
CA LEU A 229 -4.70 8.71 -7.80
C LEU A 229 -4.73 8.92 -9.32
N THR A 230 -4.93 10.14 -9.80
CA THR A 230 -4.92 10.45 -11.23
C THR A 230 -3.75 11.37 -11.57
N TYR A 231 -3.19 11.22 -12.76
CA TYR A 231 -2.20 12.13 -13.33
C TYR A 231 -2.75 12.72 -14.63
N ASP A 232 -2.72 14.04 -14.77
CA ASP A 232 -3.08 14.76 -15.96
C ASP A 232 -1.82 15.06 -16.77
N THR A 233 -1.76 14.57 -18.01
CA THR A 233 -0.57 14.69 -18.87
C THR A 233 -0.43 16.08 -19.51
N VAL A 234 -1.51 16.86 -19.53
CA VAL A 234 -1.52 18.23 -20.09
C VAL A 234 -1.00 19.21 -19.04
N THR A 235 -1.62 19.18 -17.86
CA THR A 235 -1.20 20.05 -16.74
C THR A 235 0.01 19.52 -16.00
N ARG A 236 0.38 18.24 -16.21
CA ARG A 236 1.47 17.54 -15.53
C ARG A 236 1.31 17.55 -14.02
N THR A 237 0.10 17.31 -13.54
CA THR A 237 -0.23 17.35 -12.11
C THR A 237 -0.96 16.10 -11.67
N PHE A 238 -0.68 15.66 -10.43
CA PHE A 238 -1.46 14.62 -9.80
C PHE A 238 -2.68 15.19 -9.09
N SER A 239 -3.74 14.38 -9.00
CA SER A 239 -4.94 14.67 -8.22
C SER A 239 -5.37 13.45 -7.43
N TYR A 240 -5.83 13.68 -6.21
CA TYR A 240 -6.34 12.62 -5.35
C TYR A 240 -7.84 12.82 -5.10
N GLY A 241 -8.59 11.73 -5.08
CA GLY A 241 -10.04 11.77 -4.89
C GLY A 241 -10.45 12.33 -3.52
N LYS A 242 -11.69 12.78 -3.41
CA LYS A 242 -12.26 13.21 -2.13
C LYS A 242 -12.32 12.04 -1.14
N THR A 243 -11.85 12.28 0.07
CA THR A 243 -11.90 11.35 1.20
C THR A 243 -12.54 12.03 2.41
N PHE A 244 -12.70 11.32 3.53
CA PHE A 244 -13.19 11.96 4.77
C PHE A 244 -12.16 12.88 5.43
N TYR A 245 -10.88 12.77 5.06
CA TYR A 245 -9.78 13.59 5.58
C TYR A 245 -9.18 14.57 4.56
N PHE A 246 -9.61 14.51 3.29
CA PHE A 246 -9.12 15.37 2.21
C PHE A 246 -10.27 15.78 1.27
N PRO A 247 -10.38 17.07 0.85
CA PRO A 247 -11.49 17.55 0.03
C PRO A 247 -11.49 17.03 -1.41
N GLY A 248 -10.39 16.41 -1.82
CA GLY A 248 -10.12 16.08 -3.21
C GLY A 248 -9.42 17.24 -3.95
N GLY A 249 -8.80 16.91 -5.07
CA GLY A 249 -8.13 17.86 -5.96
C GLY A 249 -6.63 17.66 -6.12
N PRO A 250 -5.90 18.67 -6.61
CA PRO A 250 -4.47 18.58 -6.88
C PRO A 250 -3.64 18.28 -5.63
N VAL A 251 -2.63 17.40 -5.80
CA VAL A 251 -1.67 17.02 -4.78
C VAL A 251 -0.28 16.94 -5.38
N HIS A 252 0.74 17.27 -4.60
CA HIS A 252 2.12 16.97 -4.94
C HIS A 252 2.44 15.54 -4.56
N VAL A 253 3.19 14.86 -5.43
CA VAL A 253 3.56 13.45 -5.23
C VAL A 253 5.08 13.31 -5.24
N ARG A 254 5.61 12.54 -4.29
CA ARG A 254 7.03 12.16 -4.25
C ARG A 254 7.18 10.69 -3.90
N TYR A 255 8.22 10.07 -4.43
CA TYR A 255 8.62 8.73 -4.00
C TYR A 255 9.05 8.72 -2.54
N MET A 256 8.64 7.65 -1.86
CA MET A 256 9.18 7.28 -0.56
C MET A 256 9.92 5.94 -0.66
N TYR A 257 10.90 5.75 0.22
CA TYR A 257 11.64 4.47 0.33
C TYR A 257 12.28 4.04 -1.00
N THR A 258 13.22 4.82 -1.49
CA THR A 258 14.07 4.47 -2.63
C THR A 258 15.40 3.90 -2.16
N SER A 259 16.12 3.18 -3.04
CA SER A 259 17.39 2.49 -2.74
C SER A 259 18.48 3.36 -2.09
N LEU A 260 18.41 4.67 -2.21
CA LEU A 260 19.39 5.60 -1.67
C LEU A 260 19.10 6.08 -0.24
N LEU A 261 17.88 5.87 0.27
CA LEU A 261 17.44 6.34 1.58
C LEU A 261 16.70 5.22 2.30
N ARG A 262 17.40 4.54 3.18
CA ARG A 262 16.88 3.48 4.03
C ARG A 262 16.05 4.03 5.16
#